data_2fbd610da63b6ab0e050314062a30043
#
_entry.id   2fbd610da63b6ab0e050314062a30043
#
_cell.length_a   1.000
_cell.length_b   1.000
_cell.length_c   1.000
_cell.angle_alpha   90.00
_cell.angle_beta   90.00
_cell.angle_gamma   90.00
#
_symmetry.space_group_name_H-M   'P 1'
#
loop_
_entity.id
_entity.type
_entity.pdbx_description
1 polymer ?
#
loop_
_entity_poly.entity_id
_entity_poly.type
_entity_poly.pdbx_seq_one_letter_code
_entity_poly.pdbx_strand_id
1 'polypeptide(L)'
;MAFYELRQYKGLNGQMENCLKVMQVEIIRFHVAKGLVIAGSFRGEEDESIYVWIRRFVNEEKREELYSAVYESEVWKNDISPRLSTMLDRDAMVVTRLSPTKLSILQ
;
A
#
# COMPACT_ATOMS: atom_id res chain seq x y z
N MET A 1 -17.60 -8.89 7.29
CA MET A 1 -17.01 -9.49 6.09
C MET A 1 -15.69 -8.81 5.78
N ALA A 2 -14.66 -9.58 5.51
CA ALA A 2 -13.37 -9.02 5.11
C ALA A 2 -13.44 -8.42 3.71
N PHE A 3 -12.62 -7.43 3.48
CA PHE A 3 -12.48 -6.83 2.15
C PHE A 3 -11.02 -6.47 1.92
N TYR A 4 -10.71 -6.11 0.68
CA TYR A 4 -9.36 -5.79 0.27
C TYR A 4 -9.31 -4.38 -0.29
N GLU A 5 -8.14 -3.79 -0.18
CA GLU A 5 -7.85 -2.51 -0.80
C GLU A 5 -6.63 -2.69 -1.70
N LEU A 6 -6.85 -2.60 -2.99
CA LEU A 6 -5.77 -2.63 -3.98
C LEU A 6 -5.31 -1.21 -4.22
N ARG A 7 -4.02 -0.98 -4.06
CA ARG A 7 -3.42 0.33 -4.31
C ARG A 7 -2.43 0.20 -5.46
N GLN A 8 -2.62 1.02 -6.47
CA GLN A 8 -1.70 1.07 -7.61
C GLN A 8 -1.01 2.42 -7.62
N TYR A 9 0.31 2.37 -7.69
CA TYR A 9 1.15 3.56 -7.74
C TYR A 9 1.91 3.60 -9.06
N LYS A 10 2.22 4.81 -9.51
CA LYS A 10 3.13 5.03 -10.62
C LYS A 10 4.37 5.76 -10.11
N GLY A 11 5.55 5.21 -10.42
CA GLY A 11 6.81 5.85 -10.07
C GLY A 11 7.07 7.08 -10.92
N LEU A 12 7.67 8.10 -10.31
CA LEU A 12 8.24 9.21 -11.06
C LEU A 12 9.46 8.71 -11.83
N ASN A 13 9.90 9.46 -12.82
CA ASN A 13 10.99 9.07 -13.73
C ASN A 13 12.16 8.38 -13.00
N GLY A 14 12.36 7.09 -13.30
CA GLY A 14 13.47 6.31 -12.76
C GLY A 14 13.45 6.04 -11.27
N GLN A 15 12.37 6.37 -10.55
CA GLN A 15 12.33 6.25 -9.09
C GLN A 15 11.71 4.94 -8.58
N MET A 16 11.19 4.08 -9.47
CA MET A 16 10.51 2.86 -9.02
C MET A 16 11.45 1.92 -8.25
N GLU A 17 12.71 1.80 -8.65
CA GLU A 17 13.67 0.97 -7.90
C GLU A 17 13.83 1.45 -6.46
N ASN A 18 13.96 2.76 -6.27
CA ASN A 18 14.06 3.35 -4.93
C ASN A 18 12.75 3.18 -4.15
N CYS A 19 11.63 3.34 -4.83
CA CYS A 19 10.31 3.14 -4.23
C CYS A 19 10.13 1.69 -3.73
N LEU A 20 10.53 0.70 -4.52
CA LEU A 20 10.45 -0.70 -4.13
C LEU A 20 11.29 -0.99 -2.90
N LYS A 21 12.48 -0.43 -2.81
CA LYS A 21 13.33 -0.58 -1.62
C LYS A 21 12.65 -0.03 -0.37
N VAL A 22 12.08 1.16 -0.47
CA VAL A 22 11.37 1.78 0.66
C VAL A 22 10.13 0.96 1.03
N MET A 23 9.36 0.49 0.03
CA MET A 23 8.20 -0.35 0.29
C MET A 23 8.57 -1.64 1.00
N GLN A 24 9.57 -2.37 0.50
CA GLN A 24 9.95 -3.67 1.05
C GLN A 24 10.66 -3.57 2.40
N VAL A 25 11.53 -2.60 2.56
CA VAL A 25 12.37 -2.49 3.77
C VAL A 25 11.66 -1.73 4.89
N GLU A 26 10.87 -0.72 4.57
CA GLU A 26 10.29 0.17 5.59
C GLU A 26 8.77 0.14 5.64
N ILE A 27 8.09 0.44 4.53
CA ILE A 27 6.64 0.72 4.55
C ILE A 27 5.83 -0.52 4.89
N ILE A 28 6.07 -1.63 4.22
CA ILE A 28 5.34 -2.88 4.49
C ILE A 28 5.58 -3.32 5.93
N ARG A 29 6.83 -3.30 6.39
CA ARG A 29 7.16 -3.68 7.77
C ARG A 29 6.48 -2.76 8.78
N PHE A 30 6.45 -1.46 8.52
CA PHE A 30 5.79 -0.50 9.38
C PHE A 30 4.29 -0.78 9.48
N HIS A 31 3.65 -1.04 8.33
CA HIS A 31 2.23 -1.39 8.29
C HIS A 31 1.94 -2.69 9.05
N VAL A 32 2.73 -3.73 8.80
CA VAL A 32 2.56 -5.03 9.47
C VAL A 32 2.75 -4.89 10.97
N ALA A 33 3.72 -4.10 11.42
CA ALA A 33 3.95 -3.85 12.84
C ALA A 33 2.74 -3.15 13.51
N LYS A 34 1.95 -2.38 12.75
CA LYS A 34 0.72 -1.75 13.23
C LYS A 34 -0.50 -2.67 13.15
N GLY A 35 -0.36 -3.84 12.56
CA GLY A 35 -1.42 -4.83 12.48
C GLY A 35 -2.09 -4.98 11.12
N LEU A 36 -1.62 -4.28 10.08
CA LEU A 36 -2.18 -4.46 8.75
C LEU A 36 -1.73 -5.79 8.14
N VAL A 37 -2.61 -6.38 7.35
CA VAL A 37 -2.32 -7.61 6.61
C VAL A 37 -2.08 -7.24 5.16
N ILE A 38 -0.89 -7.57 4.67
CA ILE A 38 -0.50 -7.33 3.28
C ILE A 38 -0.68 -8.64 2.53
N ALA A 39 -1.68 -8.68 1.64
CA ALA A 39 -2.01 -9.89 0.89
C ALA A 39 -1.17 -10.06 -0.38
N GLY A 40 -0.57 -8.99 -0.87
CA GLY A 40 0.28 -9.06 -2.05
C GLY A 40 1.05 -7.77 -2.28
N SER A 41 2.15 -7.89 -3.01
CA SER A 41 3.05 -6.78 -3.35
C SER A 41 3.68 -7.12 -4.69
N PHE A 42 3.44 -6.30 -5.70
CA PHE A 42 3.76 -6.64 -7.10
C PHE A 42 4.33 -5.44 -7.85
N ARG A 43 5.23 -5.73 -8.76
CA ARG A 43 5.72 -4.75 -9.73
C ARG A 43 5.16 -5.08 -11.11
N GLY A 44 4.80 -4.08 -11.91
CA GLY A 44 4.40 -4.30 -13.29
C GLY A 44 5.52 -4.96 -14.09
N GLU A 45 5.17 -5.97 -14.89
CA GLU A 45 6.13 -6.70 -15.72
C GLU A 45 6.42 -5.94 -17.01
N GLU A 46 5.39 -5.50 -17.71
CA GLU A 46 5.54 -4.74 -18.94
C GLU A 46 5.85 -3.27 -18.68
N ASP A 47 5.12 -2.66 -17.77
CA ASP A 47 5.37 -1.30 -17.31
C ASP A 47 5.98 -1.36 -15.92
N GLU A 48 7.29 -1.30 -15.84
CA GLU A 48 8.03 -1.41 -14.58
C GLU A 48 7.87 -0.18 -13.67
N SER A 49 7.22 0.88 -14.14
CA SER A 49 6.89 2.05 -13.30
C SER A 49 5.64 1.84 -12.46
N ILE A 50 4.96 0.71 -12.61
CA ILE A 50 3.75 0.38 -11.87
C ILE A 50 4.11 -0.49 -10.66
N TYR A 51 3.58 -0.12 -9.51
CA TYR A 51 3.63 -0.92 -8.29
C TYR A 51 2.21 -1.13 -7.76
N VAL A 52 1.89 -2.37 -7.37
CA VAL A 52 0.58 -2.72 -6.81
C VAL A 52 0.78 -3.45 -5.50
N TRP A 53 0.06 -3.06 -4.47
CA TRP A 53 -0.02 -3.84 -3.25
C TRP A 53 -1.46 -3.96 -2.79
N ILE A 54 -1.75 -5.03 -2.06
CA ILE A 54 -3.10 -5.38 -1.65
C ILE A 54 -3.12 -5.56 -0.14
N ARG A 55 -4.02 -4.83 0.52
CA ARG A 55 -4.18 -4.88 1.98
C ARG A 55 -5.52 -5.48 2.32
N ARG A 56 -5.56 -6.31 3.35
CA ARG A 56 -6.79 -6.97 3.81
C ARG A 56 -7.26 -6.35 5.12
N PHE A 57 -8.56 -6.09 5.23
CA PHE A 57 -9.20 -5.58 6.44
C PHE A 57 -10.37 -6.47 6.83
N VAL A 58 -10.51 -6.76 8.13
CA VAL A 58 -11.61 -7.61 8.61
C VAL A 58 -12.96 -6.89 8.56
N ASN A 59 -12.96 -5.57 8.72
CA ASN A 59 -14.14 -4.71 8.61
C ASN A 59 -13.72 -3.25 8.51
N GLU A 60 -14.69 -2.36 8.30
CA GLU A 60 -14.43 -0.92 8.15
C GLU A 60 -13.91 -0.27 9.43
N GLU A 61 -14.45 -0.67 10.57
CA GLU A 61 -14.01 -0.14 11.87
C GLU A 61 -12.52 -0.42 12.09
N LYS A 62 -12.09 -1.64 11.80
CA LYS A 62 -10.68 -2.02 11.91
C LYS A 62 -9.81 -1.29 10.90
N ARG A 63 -10.32 -1.08 9.68
CA ARG A 63 -9.61 -0.30 8.67
C ARG A 63 -9.33 1.11 9.16
N GLU A 64 -10.33 1.78 9.72
CA GLU A 64 -10.16 3.15 10.22
C GLU A 64 -9.15 3.21 11.37
N GLU A 65 -9.21 2.26 12.28
CA GLU A 65 -8.27 2.15 13.38
C GLU A 65 -6.83 1.98 12.89
N LEU A 66 -6.61 1.09 11.93
CA LEU A 66 -5.29 0.83 11.38
C LEU A 66 -4.77 2.00 10.53
N TYR A 67 -5.66 2.66 9.79
CA TYR A 67 -5.31 3.86 9.05
C TYR A 67 -4.80 4.96 9.97
N SER A 68 -5.50 5.20 11.07
CA SER A 68 -5.07 6.16 12.08
C SER A 68 -3.70 5.82 12.63
N ALA A 69 -3.50 4.55 12.98
CA ALA A 69 -2.23 4.09 13.55
C ALA A 69 -1.04 4.32 12.62
N VAL A 70 -1.25 4.23 11.30
CA VAL A 70 -0.19 4.43 10.30
C VAL A 70 -0.11 5.90 9.90
N TYR A 71 -1.18 6.45 9.35
CA TYR A 71 -1.14 7.73 8.63
C TYR A 71 -1.16 8.96 9.53
N GLU A 72 -1.61 8.82 10.78
CA GLU A 72 -1.54 9.87 11.78
C GLU A 72 -0.29 9.81 12.64
N SER A 73 0.57 8.81 12.43
CA SER A 73 1.82 8.69 13.18
C SER A 73 2.83 9.76 12.77
N GLU A 74 3.68 10.15 13.71
CA GLU A 74 4.76 11.11 13.46
C GLU A 74 5.76 10.59 12.42
N VAL A 75 6.08 9.29 12.48
CA VAL A 75 6.99 8.65 11.53
C VAL A 75 6.47 8.76 10.11
N TRP A 76 5.18 8.51 9.90
CA TRP A 76 4.58 8.60 8.56
C TRP A 76 4.60 10.05 8.07
N LYS A 77 4.08 10.96 8.87
CA LYS A 77 3.91 12.37 8.47
C LYS A 77 5.24 13.08 8.24
N ASN A 78 6.20 12.86 9.11
CA ASN A 78 7.44 13.63 9.13
C ASN A 78 8.59 12.99 8.38
N ASP A 79 8.55 11.69 8.12
CA ASP A 79 9.63 10.98 7.45
C ASP A 79 9.18 10.21 6.21
N ILE A 80 8.32 9.21 6.36
CA ILE A 80 7.99 8.30 5.25
C ILE A 80 7.25 9.00 4.12
N SER A 81 6.18 9.72 4.44
CA SER A 81 5.35 10.38 3.41
C SER A 81 6.13 11.42 2.59
N PRO A 82 6.94 12.30 3.20
CA PRO A 82 7.75 13.23 2.41
C PRO A 82 8.73 12.54 1.47
N ARG A 83 9.38 11.46 1.92
CA ARG A 83 10.31 10.70 1.06
C ARG A 83 9.56 10.02 -0.08
N LEU A 84 8.44 9.41 0.23
CA LEU A 84 7.63 8.71 -0.78
C LEU A 84 7.14 9.66 -1.86
N SER A 85 6.82 10.89 -1.51
CA SER A 85 6.37 11.93 -2.45
C SER A 85 7.42 12.29 -3.51
N THR A 86 8.70 12.01 -3.26
CA THR A 86 9.76 12.21 -4.27
C THR A 86 9.86 11.06 -5.25
N MET A 87 9.20 9.94 -4.98
CA MET A 87 9.32 8.71 -5.76
C MET A 87 8.06 8.34 -6.52
N LEU A 88 6.90 8.81 -6.06
CA LEU A 88 5.60 8.45 -6.63
C LEU A 88 4.87 9.64 -7.21
N ASP A 89 4.15 9.39 -8.30
CA ASP A 89 3.18 10.33 -8.84
C ASP A 89 1.88 10.15 -8.07
N ARG A 90 1.61 11.03 -7.12
CA ARG A 90 0.42 10.95 -6.28
C ARG A 90 -0.88 11.17 -7.07
N ASP A 91 -0.82 11.91 -8.16
CA ASP A 91 -1.99 12.15 -9.01
C ASP A 91 -2.38 10.91 -9.81
N ALA A 92 -1.44 10.00 -10.03
CA ALA A 92 -1.69 8.74 -10.72
C ALA A 92 -2.02 7.58 -9.78
N MET A 93 -2.15 7.84 -8.47
CA MET A 93 -2.48 6.80 -7.50
C MET A 93 -3.95 6.37 -7.65
N VAL A 94 -4.17 5.06 -7.72
CA VAL A 94 -5.51 4.48 -7.78
C VAL A 94 -5.70 3.57 -6.58
N VAL A 95 -6.81 3.76 -5.87
CA VAL A 95 -7.19 2.91 -4.74
C VAL A 95 -8.52 2.26 -5.08
N THR A 96 -8.56 0.93 -5.11
CA THR A 96 -9.75 0.17 -5.43
C THR A 96 -10.12 -0.74 -4.27
N ARG A 97 -11.35 -0.60 -3.78
CA ARG A 97 -11.87 -1.45 -2.71
C ARG A 97 -12.51 -2.68 -3.34
N LEU A 98 -12.16 -3.87 -2.84
CA LEU A 98 -12.55 -5.14 -3.44
C LEU A 98 -13.16 -6.07 -2.40
N SER A 99 -14.27 -6.70 -2.76
CA SER A 99 -14.87 -7.77 -1.96
C SER A 99 -14.53 -9.11 -2.60
N PRO A 100 -14.03 -10.10 -1.85
CA PRO A 100 -13.73 -11.39 -2.45
C PRO A 100 -14.99 -12.09 -2.94
N THR A 101 -14.90 -12.71 -4.11
CA THR A 101 -15.98 -13.55 -4.62
C THR A 101 -15.90 -14.93 -3.97
N LYS A 102 -16.99 -15.72 -4.13
CA LYS A 102 -17.14 -16.98 -3.42
C LYS A 102 -16.00 -17.98 -3.63
N LEU A 103 -15.42 -17.99 -4.82
CA LEU A 103 -14.35 -18.94 -5.17
C LEU A 103 -12.95 -18.33 -5.13
N SER A 104 -12.82 -17.12 -4.61
CA SER A 104 -11.51 -16.49 -4.46
C SER A 104 -10.69 -17.21 -3.39
N ILE A 105 -9.41 -17.45 -3.67
CA ILE A 105 -8.48 -17.96 -2.66
C ILE A 105 -8.33 -16.95 -1.53
N LEU A 106 -8.28 -15.66 -1.88
CA LEU A 106 -8.25 -14.59 -0.89
C LEU A 106 -9.67 -14.32 -0.40
N GLN A 107 -9.92 -14.60 0.86
CA GLN A 107 -11.23 -14.39 1.49
C GLN A 107 -11.20 -13.37 2.64
#